data_2a4a40e1f892528d099bdcaa7f71b1fb
#
_entry.id   2a4a40e1f892528d099bdcaa7f71b1fb
#
_cell.length_a   1.000
_cell.length_b   1.000
_cell.length_c   1.000
_cell.angle_alpha   90.00
_cell.angle_beta   90.00
_cell.angle_gamma   90.00
#
_symmetry.space_group_name_H-M   'P 1'
#
loop_
_entity.id
_entity.type
_entity.pdbx_description
1 polymer ?
#
loop_
_entity_poly.entity_id
_entity_poly.type
_entity_poly.pdbx_seq_one_letter_code
_entity_poly.pdbx_strand_id
1 'polypeptide(L)'
;MTLFRLKNIASALAVCGLFAGAAHADTIKIAVVGPTTGPVTQYGDMVKEGILTAVEQINGAGGVLGKQFETVNIDDACEPKQGPVAANRVVNDKIGFVVGGVCSGATIAAAPVYNDEGVLMVTPSATAPALTDGKDYEFIFRTIGRDDQQGPAAAQFIIEKIKPAKVAVLHDKQSYGQGIAAAVRDALQKANIPVAIFEGINAGDSDYSSVVTKLKSEGADFVYYGGYHPELGLLLRQSAEQGIKARFMGPEGAGNPDINAIAGDAVEGLLLTLPADFSADPKNAAIVKAFEAKQRNASGAFQLTSYAAVQAIAEGIKGAGSEEPEQVAAWLKANSVDSPIGTISWNEQGDLKAFNFDVYTWHKDGSKSIAK
;
A
#
# COMPACT_ATOMS: atom_id res chain seq x y z
N MET A 1 36.02 -72.40 57.03
CA MET A 1 36.75 -71.55 56.12
C MET A 1 35.79 -71.16 55.02
N THR A 2 35.31 -69.96 55.02
CA THR A 2 34.02 -69.51 54.42
C THR A 2 34.30 -68.76 53.08
N LEU A 3 33.72 -69.22 52.00
CA LEU A 3 33.76 -68.50 50.68
C LEU A 3 32.61 -67.53 50.64
N PHE A 4 32.89 -66.22 50.46
CA PHE A 4 31.92 -65.20 50.08
C PHE A 4 31.77 -65.09 48.61
N ARG A 5 30.58 -65.29 48.11
CA ARG A 5 30.18 -65.02 46.70
C ARG A 5 29.66 -63.59 46.59
N LEU A 6 30.33 -62.75 45.82
CA LEU A 6 29.79 -61.48 45.36
C LEU A 6 28.87 -61.72 44.21
N LYS A 7 27.62 -61.23 44.36
CA LYS A 7 26.61 -61.14 43.26
C LYS A 7 26.76 -59.78 42.58
N ASN A 8 27.10 -59.81 41.28
CA ASN A 8 27.07 -58.62 40.44
C ASN A 8 25.60 -58.28 40.09
N ILE A 9 25.15 -57.11 40.47
CA ILE A 9 23.90 -56.49 40.03
C ILE A 9 24.26 -55.56 38.85
N ALA A 10 23.94 -55.96 37.67
CA ALA A 10 24.00 -55.10 36.47
C ALA A 10 22.75 -54.24 36.41
N SER A 11 22.89 -52.94 36.73
CA SER A 11 21.82 -51.96 36.49
C SER A 11 21.82 -51.54 35.04
N ALA A 12 20.81 -51.96 34.27
CA ALA A 12 20.55 -51.46 32.93
C ALA A 12 19.87 -50.08 33.03
N LEU A 13 20.65 -49.01 32.77
CA LEU A 13 20.07 -47.68 32.50
C LEU A 13 19.47 -47.69 31.07
N ALA A 14 18.15 -47.70 30.98
CA ALA A 14 17.43 -47.41 29.77
C ALA A 14 17.48 -45.90 29.49
N VAL A 15 18.34 -45.47 28.58
CA VAL A 15 18.38 -44.11 28.05
C VAL A 15 17.20 -44.00 27.06
N CYS A 16 16.05 -43.50 27.49
CA CYS A 16 15.00 -43.02 26.62
C CYS A 16 15.48 -41.74 25.96
N GLY A 17 16.08 -41.87 24.77
CA GLY A 17 16.36 -40.72 23.91
C GLY A 17 15.05 -40.11 23.42
N LEU A 18 14.68 -38.96 23.98
CA LEU A 18 13.67 -38.07 23.43
C LEU A 18 14.22 -37.54 22.09
N PHE A 19 13.92 -38.20 21.00
CA PHE A 19 13.97 -37.57 19.68
C PHE A 19 12.85 -36.51 19.67
N ALA A 20 13.18 -35.30 20.10
CA ALA A 20 12.44 -34.12 19.71
C ALA A 20 12.67 -33.94 18.19
N GLY A 21 11.88 -34.62 17.39
CA GLY A 21 11.76 -34.29 15.99
C GLY A 21 11.38 -32.82 15.93
N ALA A 22 12.25 -32.00 15.33
CA ALA A 22 11.84 -30.66 14.93
C ALA A 22 10.66 -30.84 13.98
N ALA A 23 9.45 -30.76 14.52
CA ALA A 23 8.27 -30.60 13.70
C ALA A 23 8.51 -29.30 12.92
N HIS A 24 8.77 -29.38 11.62
CA HIS A 24 8.58 -28.23 10.76
C HIS A 24 7.13 -27.83 10.99
N ALA A 25 6.94 -26.74 11.72
CA ALA A 25 5.63 -26.16 11.85
C ALA A 25 5.19 -25.82 10.42
N ASP A 26 4.09 -26.47 9.97
CA ASP A 26 3.45 -26.07 8.71
C ASP A 26 3.27 -24.56 8.72
N THR A 27 3.75 -23.88 7.68
CA THR A 27 3.65 -22.43 7.56
C THR A 27 2.56 -22.05 6.56
N ILE A 28 1.87 -20.94 6.82
CA ILE A 28 0.98 -20.32 5.85
C ILE A 28 1.81 -19.28 5.10
N LYS A 29 2.01 -19.47 3.80
CA LYS A 29 2.78 -18.55 2.97
C LYS A 29 1.95 -17.35 2.55
N ILE A 30 2.56 -16.15 2.66
CA ILE A 30 2.02 -14.89 2.14
C ILE A 30 3.03 -14.34 1.13
N ALA A 31 2.62 -14.16 -0.12
CA ALA A 31 3.42 -13.43 -1.08
C ALA A 31 3.34 -11.92 -0.80
N VAL A 32 4.50 -11.28 -0.71
CA VAL A 32 4.66 -9.82 -0.62
C VAL A 32 5.00 -9.33 -2.01
N VAL A 33 4.00 -8.78 -2.71
CA VAL A 33 4.14 -8.37 -4.11
C VAL A 33 4.22 -6.85 -4.20
N GLY A 34 5.26 -6.34 -4.83
CA GLY A 34 5.46 -4.91 -5.05
C GLY A 34 6.85 -4.60 -5.60
N PRO A 35 7.15 -3.33 -5.92
CA PRO A 35 8.42 -2.96 -6.52
C PRO A 35 9.57 -3.12 -5.53
N THR A 36 10.50 -4.00 -5.83
CA THR A 36 11.82 -4.10 -5.19
C THR A 36 12.92 -3.60 -6.12
N THR A 37 12.56 -3.33 -7.37
CA THR A 37 13.40 -2.69 -8.39
C THR A 37 12.63 -1.53 -9.05
N GLY A 38 13.36 -0.62 -9.73
CA GLY A 38 12.76 0.52 -10.43
C GLY A 38 12.74 1.82 -9.60
N PRO A 39 12.09 2.87 -10.10
CA PRO A 39 12.18 4.23 -9.54
C PRO A 39 11.30 4.46 -8.30
N VAL A 40 10.44 3.51 -7.92
CA VAL A 40 9.44 3.65 -6.85
C VAL A 40 9.54 2.51 -5.81
N THR A 41 10.74 1.96 -5.61
CA THR A 41 11.01 0.87 -4.64
C THR A 41 10.61 1.22 -3.21
N GLN A 42 10.66 2.49 -2.85
CA GLN A 42 10.30 2.99 -1.52
C GLN A 42 8.87 2.64 -1.12
N TYR A 43 7.95 2.58 -2.08
CA TYR A 43 6.57 2.14 -1.79
C TYR A 43 6.49 0.64 -1.51
N GLY A 44 7.31 -0.16 -2.20
CA GLY A 44 7.48 -1.58 -1.88
C GLY A 44 8.03 -1.79 -0.47
N ASP A 45 9.00 -0.96 -0.06
CA ASP A 45 9.56 -1.00 1.29
C ASP A 45 8.52 -0.60 2.35
N MET A 46 7.73 0.46 2.12
CA MET A 46 6.62 0.86 3.01
C MET A 46 5.62 -0.28 3.23
N VAL A 47 5.20 -0.93 2.14
CA VAL A 47 4.27 -2.06 2.20
C VAL A 47 4.89 -3.25 2.93
N LYS A 48 6.14 -3.58 2.62
CA LYS A 48 6.88 -4.66 3.26
C LYS A 48 7.07 -4.44 4.76
N GLU A 49 7.37 -3.23 5.20
CA GLU A 49 7.51 -2.89 6.63
C GLU A 49 6.22 -3.19 7.40
N GLY A 50 5.07 -2.79 6.85
CA GLY A 50 3.76 -3.08 7.42
C GLY A 50 3.47 -4.57 7.52
N ILE A 51 3.71 -5.29 6.42
CA ILE A 51 3.51 -6.75 6.35
C ILE A 51 4.40 -7.47 7.38
N LEU A 52 5.71 -7.19 7.38
CA LEU A 52 6.65 -7.85 8.28
C LEU A 52 6.31 -7.58 9.74
N THR A 53 5.90 -6.36 10.09
CA THR A 53 5.52 -6.03 11.47
C THR A 53 4.27 -6.78 11.90
N ALA A 54 3.25 -6.89 11.03
CA ALA A 54 2.05 -7.67 11.32
C ALA A 54 2.35 -9.17 11.48
N VAL A 55 3.12 -9.73 10.53
CA VAL A 55 3.54 -11.15 10.57
C VAL A 55 4.32 -11.47 11.85
N GLU A 56 5.29 -10.64 12.23
CA GLU A 56 6.08 -10.81 13.44
C GLU A 56 5.20 -10.79 14.71
N GLN A 57 4.22 -9.89 14.78
CA GLN A 57 3.31 -9.84 15.93
C GLN A 57 2.35 -11.03 15.98
N ILE A 58 1.77 -11.41 14.84
CA ILE A 58 0.87 -12.57 14.78
C ILE A 58 1.62 -13.85 15.12
N ASN A 59 2.81 -14.03 14.56
CA ASN A 59 3.67 -15.17 14.84
C ASN A 59 4.09 -15.20 16.31
N GLY A 60 4.45 -14.06 16.88
CA GLY A 60 4.80 -13.92 18.30
C GLY A 60 3.64 -14.24 19.24
N ALA A 61 2.39 -14.08 18.78
CA ALA A 61 1.18 -14.46 19.52
C ALA A 61 0.77 -15.93 19.34
N GLY A 62 1.58 -16.73 18.63
CA GLY A 62 1.31 -18.17 18.40
C GLY A 62 0.82 -18.50 17.00
N GLY A 63 0.77 -17.51 16.09
CA GLY A 63 0.34 -17.70 14.70
C GLY A 63 -1.17 -17.79 14.51
N VAL A 64 -1.60 -18.43 13.42
CA VAL A 64 -3.01 -18.60 13.05
C VAL A 64 -3.31 -20.09 12.91
N LEU A 65 -4.34 -20.59 13.57
CA LEU A 65 -4.68 -22.01 13.65
C LEU A 65 -3.48 -22.91 14.01
N GLY A 66 -2.53 -22.39 14.83
CA GLY A 66 -1.32 -23.12 15.24
C GLY A 66 -0.19 -23.11 14.21
N LYS A 67 -0.34 -22.40 13.10
CA LYS A 67 0.66 -22.24 12.04
C LYS A 67 1.26 -20.83 12.05
N GLN A 68 2.52 -20.71 11.65
CA GLN A 68 3.20 -19.42 11.51
C GLN A 68 3.03 -18.88 10.09
N PHE A 69 2.97 -17.56 9.93
CA PHE A 69 3.10 -16.96 8.61
C PHE A 69 4.56 -16.93 8.14
N GLU A 70 4.76 -17.21 6.87
CA GLU A 70 6.03 -17.09 6.16
C GLU A 70 5.84 -16.14 4.99
N THR A 71 6.75 -15.17 4.79
CA THR A 71 6.66 -14.20 3.71
C THR A 71 7.59 -14.56 2.55
N VAL A 72 7.08 -14.44 1.31
CA VAL A 72 7.83 -14.65 0.07
C VAL A 72 7.78 -13.34 -0.74
N ASN A 73 8.95 -12.69 -0.93
CA ASN A 73 9.00 -11.43 -1.69
C ASN A 73 9.00 -11.70 -3.20
N ILE A 74 8.17 -10.97 -3.94
CA ILE A 74 8.05 -11.07 -5.39
C ILE A 74 8.01 -9.66 -5.96
N ASP A 75 8.94 -9.37 -6.88
CA ASP A 75 9.06 -8.08 -7.55
C ASP A 75 8.11 -8.00 -8.75
N ASP A 76 7.35 -6.91 -8.85
CA ASP A 76 6.57 -6.53 -10.01
C ASP A 76 7.11 -5.25 -10.69
N ALA A 77 8.20 -4.68 -10.16
CA ALA A 77 8.87 -3.48 -10.63
C ALA A 77 7.92 -2.27 -10.84
N CYS A 78 6.68 -2.29 -10.30
CA CYS A 78 5.61 -1.33 -10.59
C CYS A 78 5.21 -1.29 -12.09
N GLU A 79 5.52 -2.33 -12.85
CA GLU A 79 5.34 -2.42 -14.28
C GLU A 79 4.11 -3.27 -14.64
N PRO A 80 3.15 -2.77 -15.43
CA PRO A 80 1.97 -3.55 -15.83
C PRO A 80 2.32 -4.88 -16.50
N LYS A 81 3.45 -4.95 -17.22
CA LYS A 81 3.90 -6.18 -17.87
C LYS A 81 4.45 -7.21 -16.89
N GLN A 82 4.96 -6.77 -15.75
CA GLN A 82 5.49 -7.64 -14.69
C GLN A 82 4.40 -8.16 -13.76
N GLY A 83 3.26 -7.47 -13.66
CA GLY A 83 2.14 -7.91 -12.83
C GLY A 83 1.73 -9.38 -13.07
N PRO A 84 1.37 -9.79 -14.31
CA PRO A 84 1.04 -11.19 -14.59
C PRO A 84 2.21 -12.16 -14.37
N VAL A 85 3.46 -11.72 -14.57
CA VAL A 85 4.65 -12.55 -14.32
C VAL A 85 4.78 -12.84 -12.82
N ALA A 86 4.64 -11.80 -11.98
CA ALA A 86 4.63 -11.94 -10.54
C ALA A 86 3.48 -12.84 -10.06
N ALA A 87 2.28 -12.65 -10.61
CA ALA A 87 1.11 -13.46 -10.26
C ALA A 87 1.30 -14.94 -10.61
N ASN A 88 1.79 -15.25 -11.82
CA ASN A 88 2.07 -16.64 -12.20
C ASN A 88 3.16 -17.27 -11.31
N ARG A 89 4.12 -16.49 -10.81
CA ARG A 89 5.08 -17.00 -9.83
C ARG A 89 4.41 -17.38 -8.52
N VAL A 90 3.49 -16.54 -7.99
CA VAL A 90 2.70 -16.85 -6.79
C VAL A 90 1.96 -18.18 -6.95
N VAL A 91 1.29 -18.35 -8.10
CA VAL A 91 0.53 -19.59 -8.43
C VAL A 91 1.47 -20.79 -8.50
N ASN A 92 2.59 -20.68 -9.21
CA ASN A 92 3.57 -21.77 -9.36
C ASN A 92 4.19 -22.18 -8.01
N ASP A 93 4.42 -21.20 -7.11
CA ASP A 93 4.94 -21.43 -5.76
C ASP A 93 3.84 -21.93 -4.78
N LYS A 94 2.60 -22.11 -5.27
CA LYS A 94 1.41 -22.58 -4.52
C LYS A 94 1.12 -21.73 -3.30
N ILE A 95 1.20 -20.42 -3.45
CA ILE A 95 0.90 -19.47 -2.38
C ILE A 95 -0.55 -19.01 -2.54
N GLY A 96 -1.39 -19.28 -1.52
CA GLY A 96 -2.82 -18.95 -1.56
C GLY A 96 -3.14 -17.50 -1.17
N PHE A 97 -2.18 -16.75 -0.57
CA PHE A 97 -2.41 -15.41 -0.06
C PHE A 97 -1.37 -14.43 -0.57
N VAL A 98 -1.85 -13.26 -1.01
CA VAL A 98 -1.02 -12.14 -1.46
C VAL A 98 -1.37 -10.91 -0.64
N VAL A 99 -0.37 -10.25 -0.08
CA VAL A 99 -0.47 -8.86 0.35
C VAL A 99 0.38 -8.01 -0.56
N GLY A 100 -0.26 -7.11 -1.29
CA GLY A 100 0.40 -6.32 -2.33
C GLY A 100 -0.49 -6.16 -3.55
N GLY A 101 0.12 -6.04 -4.60
CA GLY A 101 0.21 -5.09 -5.65
C GLY A 101 0.21 -3.65 -5.14
N VAL A 102 1.33 -3.01 -5.31
CA VAL A 102 1.52 -1.62 -4.84
C VAL A 102 1.01 -0.63 -5.88
N CYS A 103 1.49 -0.74 -7.10
CA CYS A 103 1.14 0.16 -8.20
C CYS A 103 -0.11 -0.34 -8.93
N SER A 104 -1.11 0.54 -9.10
CA SER A 104 -2.39 0.15 -9.69
C SER A 104 -2.26 -0.52 -11.06
N GLY A 105 -1.34 -0.05 -11.92
CA GLY A 105 -1.14 -0.63 -13.25
C GLY A 105 -0.70 -2.10 -13.21
N ALA A 106 0.27 -2.44 -12.37
CA ALA A 106 0.75 -3.81 -12.18
C ALA A 106 -0.33 -4.68 -11.51
N THR A 107 -1.02 -4.12 -10.50
CA THR A 107 -2.07 -4.82 -9.75
C THR A 107 -3.27 -5.17 -10.66
N ILE A 108 -3.73 -4.23 -11.49
CA ILE A 108 -4.82 -4.45 -12.44
C ILE A 108 -4.47 -5.58 -13.42
N ALA A 109 -3.22 -5.61 -13.88
CA ALA A 109 -2.77 -6.64 -14.80
C ALA A 109 -2.60 -8.02 -14.14
N ALA A 110 -2.27 -8.06 -12.84
CA ALA A 110 -2.10 -9.29 -12.06
C ALA A 110 -3.43 -9.90 -11.58
N ALA A 111 -4.41 -9.05 -11.26
CA ALA A 111 -5.65 -9.45 -10.61
C ALA A 111 -6.44 -10.57 -11.32
N PRO A 112 -6.57 -10.60 -12.68
CA PRO A 112 -7.22 -11.72 -13.34
C PRO A 112 -6.57 -13.07 -13.03
N VAL A 113 -5.23 -13.13 -13.02
CA VAL A 113 -4.51 -14.38 -12.72
C VAL A 113 -4.80 -14.84 -11.29
N TYR A 114 -4.75 -13.93 -10.31
CA TYR A 114 -5.08 -14.28 -8.92
C TYR A 114 -6.52 -14.77 -8.78
N ASN A 115 -7.46 -14.05 -9.40
CA ASN A 115 -8.86 -14.43 -9.32
C ASN A 115 -9.16 -15.78 -9.95
N ASP A 116 -8.62 -16.04 -11.15
CA ASP A 116 -8.88 -17.26 -11.90
C ASP A 116 -8.24 -18.49 -11.24
N GLU A 117 -7.13 -18.31 -10.53
CA GLU A 117 -6.40 -19.36 -9.83
C GLU A 117 -6.77 -19.48 -8.33
N GLY A 118 -7.77 -18.71 -7.87
CA GLY A 118 -8.25 -18.77 -6.49
C GLY A 118 -7.24 -18.27 -5.45
N VAL A 119 -6.38 -17.31 -5.81
CA VAL A 119 -5.42 -16.69 -4.90
C VAL A 119 -6.03 -15.44 -4.30
N LEU A 120 -6.18 -15.39 -2.98
CA LEU A 120 -6.72 -14.24 -2.29
C LEU A 120 -5.66 -13.13 -2.19
N MET A 121 -5.93 -12.00 -2.86
CA MET A 121 -5.10 -10.81 -2.82
C MET A 121 -5.76 -9.71 -2.01
N VAL A 122 -5.00 -9.11 -1.08
CA VAL A 122 -5.38 -7.88 -0.38
C VAL A 122 -4.37 -6.79 -0.71
N THR A 123 -4.78 -5.79 -1.48
CA THR A 123 -3.91 -4.66 -1.80
C THR A 123 -4.05 -3.54 -0.77
N PRO A 124 -2.93 -3.09 -0.17
CA PRO A 124 -2.92 -1.98 0.76
C PRO A 124 -2.68 -0.62 0.12
N SER A 125 -2.52 -0.56 -1.21
CA SER A 125 -1.97 0.61 -1.91
C SER A 125 -2.60 0.89 -3.27
N ALA A 126 -3.04 -0.12 -4.04
CA ALA A 126 -3.61 0.11 -5.37
C ALA A 126 -5.03 0.69 -5.26
N THR A 127 -5.19 1.96 -5.61
CA THR A 127 -6.40 2.77 -5.42
C THR A 127 -7.29 2.89 -6.66
N ALA A 128 -6.76 2.57 -7.87
CA ALA A 128 -7.50 2.78 -9.10
C ALA A 128 -8.83 1.99 -9.13
N PRO A 129 -9.97 2.65 -9.44
CA PRO A 129 -11.28 1.99 -9.55
C PRO A 129 -11.29 0.84 -10.56
N ALA A 130 -10.54 0.95 -11.65
CA ALA A 130 -10.45 -0.06 -12.71
C ALA A 130 -9.97 -1.46 -12.22
N LEU A 131 -9.42 -1.56 -11.00
CA LEU A 131 -9.07 -2.86 -10.42
C LEU A 131 -10.30 -3.72 -10.16
N THR A 132 -11.41 -3.11 -9.74
CA THR A 132 -12.62 -3.82 -9.28
C THR A 132 -13.88 -3.44 -10.07
N ASP A 133 -13.92 -2.26 -10.72
CA ASP A 133 -15.09 -1.81 -11.46
C ASP A 133 -15.41 -2.72 -12.65
N GLY A 134 -16.66 -3.18 -12.69
CA GLY A 134 -17.15 -4.07 -13.75
C GLY A 134 -16.48 -5.45 -13.74
N LYS A 135 -15.92 -5.87 -12.60
CA LYS A 135 -15.29 -7.16 -12.39
C LYS A 135 -16.09 -7.99 -11.39
N ASP A 136 -16.23 -9.26 -11.68
CA ASP A 136 -16.85 -10.25 -10.80
C ASP A 136 -15.75 -11.02 -10.06
N TYR A 137 -14.84 -10.26 -9.38
CA TYR A 137 -13.74 -10.87 -8.64
C TYR A 137 -14.19 -11.35 -7.26
N GLU A 138 -13.81 -12.57 -6.93
CA GLU A 138 -14.11 -13.18 -5.64
C GLU A 138 -12.93 -13.03 -4.64
N PHE A 139 -11.70 -12.95 -5.16
CA PHE A 139 -10.47 -13.05 -4.38
C PHE A 139 -9.69 -11.73 -4.27
N ILE A 140 -10.22 -10.61 -4.75
CA ILE A 140 -9.52 -9.32 -4.79
C ILE A 140 -10.11 -8.37 -3.75
N PHE A 141 -9.28 -7.90 -2.80
CA PHE A 141 -9.68 -7.03 -1.71
C PHE A 141 -8.73 -5.84 -1.58
N ARG A 142 -9.18 -4.77 -0.89
CA ARG A 142 -8.38 -3.59 -0.54
C ARG A 142 -8.42 -3.31 0.95
N THR A 143 -7.32 -2.75 1.47
CA THR A 143 -7.27 -2.08 2.77
C THR A 143 -6.91 -0.61 2.62
N ILE A 144 -7.22 -0.03 1.46
CA ILE A 144 -7.08 1.39 1.14
C ILE A 144 -8.33 1.86 0.38
N GLY A 145 -8.60 3.16 0.41
CA GLY A 145 -9.69 3.77 -0.36
C GLY A 145 -9.39 3.81 -1.85
N ARG A 146 -10.39 4.28 -2.61
CA ARG A 146 -10.33 4.36 -4.07
C ARG A 146 -10.10 5.80 -4.56
N ASP A 147 -9.58 5.95 -5.77
CA ASP A 147 -9.34 7.26 -6.41
C ASP A 147 -10.63 8.05 -6.65
N ASP A 148 -11.77 7.38 -6.83
CA ASP A 148 -13.09 8.03 -6.94
C ASP A 148 -13.65 8.55 -5.60
N GLN A 149 -12.97 8.28 -4.50
CA GLN A 149 -13.15 8.93 -3.19
C GLN A 149 -12.08 10.02 -2.99
N GLN A 150 -10.83 9.72 -3.30
CA GLN A 150 -9.70 10.63 -3.12
C GLN A 150 -9.75 11.85 -4.05
N GLY A 151 -10.05 11.65 -5.33
CA GLY A 151 -10.13 12.74 -6.31
C GLY A 151 -11.16 13.82 -5.93
N PRO A 152 -12.41 13.48 -5.61
CA PRO A 152 -13.39 14.42 -5.07
C PRO A 152 -12.95 15.10 -3.78
N ALA A 153 -12.27 14.40 -2.84
CA ALA A 153 -11.76 15.01 -1.61
C ALA A 153 -10.69 16.09 -1.93
N ALA A 154 -9.76 15.80 -2.85
CA ALA A 154 -8.80 16.78 -3.36
C ALA A 154 -9.50 17.99 -4.00
N ALA A 155 -10.46 17.73 -4.88
CA ALA A 155 -11.22 18.79 -5.57
C ALA A 155 -12.00 19.67 -4.58
N GLN A 156 -12.63 19.06 -3.57
CA GLN A 156 -13.33 19.81 -2.54
C GLN A 156 -12.39 20.76 -1.79
N PHE A 157 -11.22 20.29 -1.40
CA PHE A 157 -10.22 21.14 -0.74
C PHE A 157 -9.75 22.28 -1.65
N ILE A 158 -9.51 22.02 -2.93
CA ILE A 158 -9.14 23.03 -3.94
C ILE A 158 -10.23 24.09 -4.02
N ILE A 159 -11.50 23.70 -4.10
CA ILE A 159 -12.65 24.60 -4.24
C ILE A 159 -12.86 25.45 -2.98
N GLU A 160 -12.81 24.84 -1.82
CA GLU A 160 -13.20 25.49 -0.56
C GLU A 160 -12.07 26.32 0.06
N LYS A 161 -10.84 25.80 -0.01
CA LYS A 161 -9.69 26.36 0.70
C LYS A 161 -8.74 27.12 -0.20
N ILE A 162 -8.43 26.61 -1.38
CA ILE A 162 -7.45 27.22 -2.29
C ILE A 162 -8.08 28.33 -3.13
N LYS A 163 -9.24 28.05 -3.73
CA LYS A 163 -9.98 29.00 -4.61
C LYS A 163 -9.12 29.58 -5.72
N PRO A 164 -8.46 28.72 -6.53
CA PRO A 164 -7.53 29.17 -7.55
C PRO A 164 -8.28 29.91 -8.65
N ALA A 165 -7.57 30.84 -9.32
CA ALA A 165 -8.11 31.52 -10.50
C ALA A 165 -7.98 30.66 -11.75
N LYS A 166 -6.91 29.85 -11.85
CA LYS A 166 -6.65 29.03 -13.03
C LYS A 166 -5.97 27.69 -12.66
N VAL A 167 -6.70 26.61 -12.84
CA VAL A 167 -6.25 25.26 -12.51
C VAL A 167 -5.64 24.56 -13.72
N ALA A 168 -4.48 23.93 -13.52
CA ALA A 168 -3.93 22.91 -14.41
C ALA A 168 -4.01 21.54 -13.71
N VAL A 169 -4.31 20.49 -14.49
CA VAL A 169 -4.27 19.11 -14.04
C VAL A 169 -3.34 18.34 -14.95
N LEU A 170 -2.29 17.78 -14.38
CA LEU A 170 -1.28 16.98 -15.10
C LEU A 170 -1.35 15.52 -14.63
N HIS A 171 -0.83 14.59 -15.45
CA HIS A 171 -0.72 13.18 -15.07
C HIS A 171 0.44 12.47 -15.79
N ASP A 172 0.89 11.34 -15.25
CA ASP A 172 2.02 10.54 -15.74
C ASP A 172 1.65 9.55 -16.88
N LYS A 173 0.43 9.61 -17.40
CA LYS A 173 -0.13 8.68 -18.41
C LYS A 173 -0.26 7.23 -17.96
N GLN A 174 0.09 6.90 -16.71
CA GLN A 174 -0.13 5.57 -16.16
C GLN A 174 -1.56 5.40 -15.65
N SER A 175 -2.01 4.16 -15.46
CA SER A 175 -3.39 3.86 -15.07
C SER A 175 -3.79 4.57 -13.78
N TYR A 176 -2.88 4.62 -12.78
CA TYR A 176 -3.11 5.32 -11.52
C TYR A 176 -3.16 6.83 -11.73
N GLY A 177 -2.05 7.43 -12.18
CA GLY A 177 -1.95 8.89 -12.24
C GLY A 177 -2.94 9.54 -13.18
N GLN A 178 -3.23 8.91 -14.32
CA GLN A 178 -4.28 9.38 -15.24
C GLN A 178 -5.68 9.25 -14.62
N GLY A 179 -5.93 8.15 -13.90
CA GLY A 179 -7.22 7.89 -13.26
C GLY A 179 -7.53 8.92 -12.17
N ILE A 180 -6.62 9.15 -11.23
CA ILE A 180 -6.81 10.11 -10.14
C ILE A 180 -6.87 11.55 -10.67
N ALA A 181 -6.05 11.91 -11.67
CA ALA A 181 -6.12 13.23 -12.31
C ALA A 181 -7.47 13.46 -12.98
N ALA A 182 -8.00 12.46 -13.67
CA ALA A 182 -9.33 12.52 -14.26
C ALA A 182 -10.43 12.69 -13.21
N ALA A 183 -10.36 11.96 -12.08
CA ALA A 183 -11.31 12.09 -10.98
C ALA A 183 -11.31 13.51 -10.40
N VAL A 184 -10.14 14.12 -10.20
CA VAL A 184 -10.02 15.52 -9.74
C VAL A 184 -10.59 16.49 -10.78
N ARG A 185 -10.19 16.36 -12.05
CA ARG A 185 -10.72 17.20 -13.15
C ARG A 185 -12.24 17.16 -13.19
N ASP A 186 -12.82 15.97 -13.19
CA ASP A 186 -14.26 15.77 -13.33
C ASP A 186 -15.02 16.35 -12.13
N ALA A 187 -14.46 16.21 -10.92
CA ALA A 187 -15.04 16.82 -9.72
C ALA A 187 -14.97 18.35 -9.76
N LEU A 188 -13.86 18.94 -10.23
CA LEU A 188 -13.72 20.39 -10.41
C LEU A 188 -14.71 20.90 -11.48
N GLN A 189 -14.82 20.23 -12.60
CA GLN A 189 -15.74 20.60 -13.68
C GLN A 189 -17.20 20.51 -13.24
N LYS A 190 -17.58 19.47 -12.47
CA LYS A 190 -18.90 19.31 -11.87
C LYS A 190 -19.26 20.48 -10.94
N ALA A 191 -18.25 21.06 -10.28
CA ALA A 191 -18.40 22.25 -9.45
C ALA A 191 -18.28 23.57 -10.22
N ASN A 192 -18.26 23.53 -11.57
CA ASN A 192 -18.07 24.67 -12.45
C ASN A 192 -16.73 25.42 -12.29
N ILE A 193 -15.68 24.71 -11.83
CA ILE A 193 -14.31 25.22 -11.82
C ILE A 193 -13.62 24.79 -13.11
N PRO A 194 -13.24 25.72 -14.00
CA PRO A 194 -12.63 25.36 -15.27
C PRO A 194 -11.21 24.87 -15.07
N VAL A 195 -10.88 23.74 -15.70
CA VAL A 195 -9.53 23.23 -15.82
C VAL A 195 -8.94 23.71 -17.14
N ALA A 196 -7.99 24.64 -17.06
CA ALA A 196 -7.39 25.27 -18.24
C ALA A 196 -6.45 24.34 -19.00
N ILE A 197 -5.78 23.44 -18.30
CA ILE A 197 -4.86 22.45 -18.85
C ILE A 197 -5.23 21.07 -18.27
N PHE A 198 -5.40 20.07 -19.15
CA PHE A 198 -5.41 18.66 -18.79
C PHE A 198 -4.42 17.93 -19.71
N GLU A 199 -3.26 17.55 -19.17
CA GLU A 199 -2.16 17.05 -20.01
C GLU A 199 -1.35 15.95 -19.32
N GLY A 200 -0.91 14.96 -20.13
CA GLY A 200 -0.05 13.87 -19.67
C GLY A 200 1.42 14.14 -19.99
N ILE A 201 2.27 13.96 -18.99
CA ILE A 201 3.73 13.89 -19.13
C ILE A 201 4.16 12.41 -19.26
N ASN A 202 5.39 12.15 -19.71
CA ASN A 202 5.90 10.78 -19.71
C ASN A 202 6.60 10.51 -18.38
N ALA A 203 6.18 9.46 -17.71
CA ALA A 203 6.89 8.98 -16.52
C ALA A 203 8.34 8.61 -16.87
N GLY A 204 9.27 8.94 -15.99
CA GLY A 204 10.69 8.66 -16.16
C GLY A 204 11.48 9.66 -17.00
N ASP A 205 10.84 10.67 -17.63
CA ASP A 205 11.57 11.77 -18.24
C ASP A 205 12.27 12.61 -17.17
N SER A 206 13.43 13.15 -17.48
CA SER A 206 14.20 14.04 -16.58
C SER A 206 13.92 15.53 -16.79
N ASP A 207 13.27 15.89 -17.90
CA ASP A 207 12.99 17.26 -18.30
C ASP A 207 11.51 17.46 -18.63
N TYR A 208 10.86 18.30 -17.84
CA TYR A 208 9.48 18.76 -17.98
C TYR A 208 9.35 20.24 -18.32
N SER A 209 10.43 20.89 -18.73
CA SER A 209 10.47 22.33 -19.04
C SER A 209 9.43 22.78 -20.06
N SER A 210 9.06 21.91 -21.00
CA SER A 210 8.02 22.17 -21.99
C SER A 210 6.65 22.37 -21.33
N VAL A 211 6.20 21.43 -20.49
CA VAL A 211 4.91 21.55 -19.79
C VAL A 211 4.97 22.69 -18.76
N VAL A 212 6.09 22.88 -18.09
CA VAL A 212 6.30 24.01 -17.16
C VAL A 212 6.18 25.36 -17.87
N THR A 213 6.76 25.50 -19.08
CA THR A 213 6.62 26.71 -19.91
C THR A 213 5.15 26.94 -20.29
N LYS A 214 4.40 25.87 -20.58
CA LYS A 214 2.96 25.95 -20.85
C LYS A 214 2.17 26.39 -19.62
N LEU A 215 2.45 25.85 -18.44
CA LEU A 215 1.85 26.31 -17.17
C LEU A 215 2.05 27.81 -16.97
N LYS A 216 3.26 28.31 -17.26
CA LYS A 216 3.62 29.73 -17.15
C LYS A 216 2.86 30.58 -18.16
N SER A 217 2.83 30.18 -19.43
CA SER A 217 2.17 30.93 -20.50
C SER A 217 0.66 31.02 -20.30
N GLU A 218 0.07 29.97 -19.77
CA GLU A 218 -1.36 29.94 -19.42
C GLU A 218 -1.66 30.67 -18.11
N GLY A 219 -0.64 30.98 -17.29
CA GLY A 219 -0.83 31.65 -16.01
C GLY A 219 -1.55 30.77 -14.99
N ALA A 220 -1.25 29.47 -14.96
CA ALA A 220 -1.80 28.57 -13.96
C ALA A 220 -1.29 28.96 -12.57
N ASP A 221 -2.18 29.15 -11.61
CA ASP A 221 -1.85 29.48 -10.21
C ASP A 221 -2.01 28.27 -9.26
N PHE A 222 -2.61 27.19 -9.78
CA PHE A 222 -2.70 25.90 -9.10
C PHE A 222 -2.50 24.75 -10.07
N VAL A 223 -1.69 23.77 -9.63
CA VAL A 223 -1.38 22.56 -10.42
C VAL A 223 -1.71 21.34 -9.56
N TYR A 224 -2.65 20.51 -10.02
CA TYR A 224 -2.79 19.14 -9.53
C TYR A 224 -2.00 18.20 -10.43
N TYR A 225 -1.21 17.32 -9.84
CA TYR A 225 -0.49 16.27 -10.56
C TYR A 225 -0.92 14.89 -10.06
N GLY A 226 -1.43 14.05 -10.97
CA GLY A 226 -1.70 12.64 -10.72
C GLY A 226 -0.52 11.78 -11.13
N GLY A 227 0.08 11.09 -10.18
CA GLY A 227 1.25 10.24 -10.39
C GLY A 227 2.12 10.09 -9.15
N TYR A 228 3.37 9.71 -9.37
CA TYR A 228 4.31 9.40 -8.29
C TYR A 228 5.27 10.55 -7.98
N HIS A 229 6.00 10.41 -6.87
CA HIS A 229 6.89 11.46 -6.35
C HIS A 229 8.05 11.84 -7.27
N PRO A 230 8.66 10.96 -8.11
CA PRO A 230 9.81 11.37 -8.91
C PRO A 230 9.47 12.50 -9.88
N GLU A 231 8.38 12.36 -10.63
CA GLU A 231 7.94 13.35 -11.62
C GLU A 231 7.44 14.63 -10.94
N LEU A 232 6.65 14.49 -9.84
CA LEU A 232 6.18 15.67 -9.11
C LEU A 232 7.34 16.48 -8.53
N GLY A 233 8.37 15.81 -7.99
CA GLY A 233 9.56 16.47 -7.49
C GLY A 233 10.30 17.27 -8.57
N LEU A 234 10.40 16.69 -9.78
CA LEU A 234 10.99 17.40 -10.94
C LEU A 234 10.13 18.57 -11.42
N LEU A 235 8.80 18.40 -11.46
CA LEU A 235 7.87 19.48 -11.80
C LEU A 235 7.97 20.65 -10.83
N LEU A 236 8.05 20.38 -9.53
CA LEU A 236 8.23 21.39 -8.49
C LEU A 236 9.54 22.16 -8.70
N ARG A 237 10.66 21.45 -8.84
CA ARG A 237 11.98 22.05 -9.04
C ARG A 237 12.03 22.90 -10.30
N GLN A 238 11.64 22.36 -11.45
CA GLN A 238 11.71 23.06 -12.73
C GLN A 238 10.72 24.24 -12.79
N SER A 239 9.58 24.15 -12.09
CA SER A 239 8.65 25.27 -11.94
C SER A 239 9.27 26.41 -11.14
N ALA A 240 9.95 26.10 -10.04
CA ALA A 240 10.65 27.09 -9.22
C ALA A 240 11.80 27.75 -10.01
N GLU A 241 12.60 26.97 -10.75
CA GLU A 241 13.68 27.46 -11.61
C GLU A 241 13.17 28.42 -12.69
N GLN A 242 11.96 28.18 -13.25
CA GLN A 242 11.32 29.08 -14.21
C GLN A 242 10.52 30.24 -13.56
N GLY A 243 10.53 30.34 -12.23
CA GLY A 243 9.86 31.41 -11.48
C GLY A 243 8.34 31.31 -11.46
N ILE A 244 7.77 30.12 -11.62
CA ILE A 244 6.33 29.87 -11.47
C ILE A 244 5.97 29.88 -10.00
N LYS A 245 4.91 30.60 -9.64
CA LYS A 245 4.40 30.72 -8.27
C LYS A 245 3.11 29.93 -8.02
N ALA A 246 2.80 28.95 -8.87
CA ALA A 246 1.65 28.07 -8.65
C ALA A 246 1.84 27.21 -7.40
N ARG A 247 0.73 26.94 -6.69
CA ARG A 247 0.72 25.91 -5.67
C ARG A 247 0.51 24.56 -6.32
N PHE A 248 1.14 23.54 -5.74
CA PHE A 248 1.03 22.19 -6.25
C PHE A 248 0.29 21.28 -5.26
N MET A 249 -0.43 20.30 -5.82
CA MET A 249 -1.08 19.24 -5.08
C MET A 249 -0.88 17.90 -5.80
N GLY A 250 -0.66 16.86 -5.03
CA GLY A 250 -0.57 15.48 -5.54
C GLY A 250 -1.38 14.51 -4.68
N PRO A 251 -1.51 13.25 -5.14
CA PRO A 251 -2.14 12.17 -4.41
C PRO A 251 -1.14 11.44 -3.48
N GLU A 252 -1.60 10.37 -2.82
CA GLU A 252 -0.78 9.56 -1.91
C GLU A 252 0.45 8.93 -2.59
N GLY A 253 0.35 8.61 -3.88
CA GLY A 253 1.49 8.15 -4.69
C GLY A 253 2.62 9.17 -4.84
N ALA A 254 2.44 10.42 -4.39
CA ALA A 254 3.50 11.42 -4.29
C ALA A 254 4.00 11.60 -2.84
N GLY A 255 3.36 10.97 -1.86
CA GLY A 255 3.66 11.10 -0.43
C GLY A 255 4.87 10.28 0.02
N ASN A 256 6.04 10.57 -0.54
CA ASN A 256 7.30 9.89 -0.23
C ASN A 256 8.38 10.91 0.15
N PRO A 257 9.13 10.69 1.26
CA PRO A 257 10.20 11.62 1.68
C PRO A 257 11.28 11.90 0.62
N ASP A 258 11.50 10.99 -0.33
CA ASP A 258 12.50 11.18 -1.40
C ASP A 258 12.15 12.35 -2.32
N ILE A 259 10.91 12.82 -2.33
CA ILE A 259 10.50 14.02 -3.07
C ILE A 259 11.29 15.25 -2.61
N ASN A 260 11.70 15.30 -1.33
CA ASN A 260 12.49 16.38 -0.78
C ASN A 260 13.87 16.49 -1.44
N ALA A 261 14.53 15.34 -1.69
CA ALA A 261 15.82 15.30 -2.37
C ALA A 261 15.71 15.73 -3.84
N ILE A 262 14.57 15.47 -4.50
CA ILE A 262 14.34 15.79 -5.91
C ILE A 262 13.93 17.25 -6.08
N ALA A 263 12.99 17.73 -5.29
CA ALA A 263 12.40 19.06 -5.41
C ALA A 263 13.23 20.16 -4.69
N GLY A 264 14.04 19.77 -3.69
CA GLY A 264 14.74 20.73 -2.83
C GLY A 264 13.75 21.63 -2.09
N ASP A 265 14.09 22.92 -1.94
CA ASP A 265 13.23 23.89 -1.26
C ASP A 265 11.85 24.09 -1.92
N ALA A 266 11.70 23.70 -3.18
CA ALA A 266 10.44 23.84 -3.91
C ALA A 266 9.33 22.90 -3.40
N VAL A 267 9.67 21.94 -2.55
CA VAL A 267 8.68 21.04 -1.92
C VAL A 267 7.88 21.72 -0.82
N GLU A 268 8.37 22.83 -0.24
CA GLU A 268 7.70 23.50 0.87
C GLU A 268 6.31 23.99 0.49
N GLY A 269 5.30 23.52 1.24
CA GLY A 269 3.90 23.87 1.01
C GLY A 269 3.21 23.03 -0.06
N LEU A 270 3.84 21.96 -0.55
CA LEU A 270 3.18 20.97 -1.39
C LEU A 270 1.97 20.38 -0.64
N LEU A 271 0.84 20.30 -1.31
CA LEU A 271 -0.36 19.66 -0.78
C LEU A 271 -0.44 18.21 -1.25
N LEU A 272 -0.81 17.31 -0.34
CA LEU A 272 -0.99 15.90 -0.67
C LEU A 272 -2.28 15.37 -0.06
N THR A 273 -3.06 14.62 -0.83
CA THR A 273 -4.09 13.75 -0.26
C THR A 273 -3.46 12.46 0.18
N LEU A 274 -3.54 12.15 1.47
CA LEU A 274 -2.99 10.92 2.06
C LEU A 274 -4.07 10.21 2.87
N PRO A 275 -3.93 8.90 3.13
CA PRO A 275 -4.68 8.27 4.21
C PRO A 275 -4.52 9.05 5.52
N ALA A 276 -5.53 9.02 6.37
CA ALA A 276 -5.43 9.58 7.71
C ALA A 276 -4.18 9.03 8.44
N ASP A 277 -3.55 9.84 9.28
CA ASP A 277 -2.40 9.39 10.05
C ASP A 277 -2.83 8.47 11.19
N PHE A 278 -3.07 7.21 10.87
CA PHE A 278 -3.47 6.20 11.82
C PHE A 278 -2.42 5.94 12.91
N SER A 279 -1.15 6.29 12.68
CA SER A 279 -0.11 6.14 13.70
C SER A 279 -0.29 7.10 14.88
N ALA A 280 -0.98 8.20 14.67
CA ALA A 280 -1.32 9.17 15.70
C ALA A 280 -2.48 8.73 16.61
N ASP A 281 -3.25 7.68 16.24
CA ASP A 281 -4.34 7.16 17.08
C ASP A 281 -3.75 6.43 18.30
N PRO A 282 -4.09 6.84 19.55
CA PRO A 282 -3.56 6.20 20.76
C PRO A 282 -3.82 4.70 20.84
N LYS A 283 -4.89 4.18 20.23
CA LYS A 283 -5.16 2.74 20.18
C LYS A 283 -4.10 1.94 19.41
N ASN A 284 -3.37 2.59 18.51
CA ASN A 284 -2.30 1.99 17.72
C ASN A 284 -0.92 2.06 18.39
N ALA A 285 -0.80 2.64 19.60
CA ALA A 285 0.48 2.86 20.26
C ALA A 285 1.34 1.58 20.42
N ALA A 286 0.70 0.42 20.63
CA ALA A 286 1.42 -0.85 20.71
C ALA A 286 1.99 -1.30 19.37
N ILE A 287 1.23 -1.07 18.28
CA ILE A 287 1.65 -1.37 16.91
C ILE A 287 2.79 -0.41 16.51
N VAL A 288 2.66 0.89 16.78
CA VAL A 288 3.70 1.89 16.50
C VAL A 288 5.01 1.50 17.19
N LYS A 289 4.97 1.11 18.48
CA LYS A 289 6.15 0.61 19.19
C LYS A 289 6.78 -0.63 18.55
N ALA A 290 5.97 -1.52 17.94
CA ALA A 290 6.50 -2.69 17.25
C ALA A 290 7.26 -2.30 15.97
N PHE A 291 6.78 -1.28 15.23
CA PHE A 291 7.53 -0.69 14.13
C PHE A 291 8.85 -0.08 14.60
N GLU A 292 8.80 0.78 15.62
CA GLU A 292 9.98 1.45 16.19
C GLU A 292 11.04 0.48 16.67
N ALA A 293 10.64 -0.61 17.35
CA ALA A 293 11.54 -1.65 17.84
C ALA A 293 12.35 -2.33 16.71
N LYS A 294 11.89 -2.22 15.48
CA LYS A 294 12.55 -2.75 14.27
C LYS A 294 13.11 -1.63 13.38
N GLN A 295 13.18 -0.40 13.88
CA GLN A 295 13.63 0.78 13.13
C GLN A 295 12.80 1.01 11.84
N ARG A 296 11.50 0.66 11.90
CA ARG A 296 10.52 0.88 10.84
C ARG A 296 9.65 2.10 11.15
N ASN A 297 9.14 2.75 10.12
CA ASN A 297 8.21 3.87 10.28
C ASN A 297 6.75 3.39 10.21
N ALA A 298 5.89 3.86 11.11
CA ALA A 298 4.45 3.55 11.09
C ALA A 298 3.60 4.66 10.42
N SER A 299 4.16 5.86 10.22
CA SER A 299 3.40 7.07 9.80
C SER A 299 3.37 7.33 8.30
N GLY A 300 3.92 6.44 7.48
CA GLY A 300 3.87 6.56 6.02
C GLY A 300 2.50 6.22 5.43
N ALA A 301 2.38 6.39 4.12
CA ALA A 301 1.10 6.25 3.42
C ALA A 301 0.54 4.81 3.45
N PHE A 302 1.41 3.78 3.50
CA PHE A 302 1.00 2.39 3.26
C PHE A 302 1.35 1.39 4.37
N GLN A 303 2.06 1.79 5.41
CA GLN A 303 2.50 0.86 6.45
C GLN A 303 1.34 0.25 7.23
N LEU A 304 0.42 1.08 7.73
CA LEU A 304 -0.69 0.59 8.55
C LEU A 304 -1.82 -0.02 7.72
N THR A 305 -1.99 0.39 6.46
CA THR A 305 -2.89 -0.30 5.52
C THR A 305 -2.36 -1.69 5.19
N SER A 306 -1.03 -1.85 5.07
CA SER A 306 -0.38 -3.16 4.84
C SER A 306 -0.45 -4.07 6.06
N TYR A 307 -0.26 -3.50 7.25
CA TYR A 307 -0.49 -4.22 8.51
C TYR A 307 -1.93 -4.75 8.57
N ALA A 308 -2.92 -3.89 8.27
CA ALA A 308 -4.33 -4.24 8.24
C ALA A 308 -4.65 -5.35 7.20
N ALA A 309 -3.94 -5.38 6.07
CA ALA A 309 -4.11 -6.42 5.07
C ALA A 309 -3.71 -7.81 5.57
N VAL A 310 -2.57 -7.92 6.25
CA VAL A 310 -2.14 -9.18 6.89
C VAL A 310 -3.11 -9.57 8.00
N GLN A 311 -3.55 -8.60 8.80
CA GLN A 311 -4.50 -8.85 9.87
C GLN A 311 -5.85 -9.32 9.32
N ALA A 312 -6.33 -8.76 8.20
CA ALA A 312 -7.55 -9.21 7.55
C ALA A 312 -7.45 -10.68 7.12
N ILE A 313 -6.34 -11.08 6.49
CA ILE A 313 -6.10 -12.48 6.14
C ILE A 313 -6.08 -13.37 7.40
N ALA A 314 -5.39 -12.94 8.44
CA ALA A 314 -5.29 -13.71 9.69
C ALA A 314 -6.67 -13.91 10.36
N GLU A 315 -7.46 -12.84 10.48
CA GLU A 315 -8.81 -12.92 11.04
C GLU A 315 -9.77 -13.69 10.14
N GLY A 316 -9.60 -13.57 8.81
CA GLY A 316 -10.35 -14.38 7.84
C GLY A 316 -10.08 -15.87 8.00
N ILE A 317 -8.81 -16.28 8.12
CA ILE A 317 -8.42 -17.69 8.37
C ILE A 317 -8.99 -18.21 9.70
N LYS A 318 -8.88 -17.40 10.77
CA LYS A 318 -9.46 -17.76 12.08
C LYS A 318 -10.98 -17.91 12.02
N GLY A 319 -11.64 -16.94 11.40
CA GLY A 319 -13.09 -16.86 11.33
C GLY A 319 -13.71 -17.94 10.43
N ALA A 320 -13.03 -18.28 9.32
CA ALA A 320 -13.41 -19.40 8.47
C ALA A 320 -13.04 -20.77 9.08
N GLY A 321 -12.09 -20.81 10.03
CA GLY A 321 -11.51 -22.04 10.56
C GLY A 321 -10.73 -22.82 9.51
N SER A 322 -10.24 -22.16 8.47
CA SER A 322 -9.63 -22.77 7.28
C SER A 322 -8.60 -21.82 6.66
N GLU A 323 -7.57 -22.39 6.04
CA GLU A 323 -6.59 -21.67 5.23
C GLU A 323 -6.88 -21.71 3.73
N GLU A 324 -8.04 -22.25 3.34
CA GLU A 324 -8.48 -22.25 1.94
C GLU A 324 -8.91 -20.84 1.53
N PRO A 325 -8.28 -20.23 0.49
CA PRO A 325 -8.54 -18.85 0.11
C PRO A 325 -10.00 -18.53 -0.19
N GLU A 326 -10.75 -19.48 -0.78
CA GLU A 326 -12.18 -19.34 -1.08
C GLU A 326 -13.00 -19.14 0.20
N GLN A 327 -12.73 -19.93 1.25
CA GLN A 327 -13.44 -19.82 2.52
C GLN A 327 -13.08 -18.53 3.25
N VAL A 328 -11.81 -18.12 3.17
CA VAL A 328 -11.34 -16.86 3.73
C VAL A 328 -11.97 -15.66 3.02
N ALA A 329 -12.02 -15.67 1.68
CA ALA A 329 -12.67 -14.63 0.88
C ALA A 329 -14.15 -14.50 1.21
N ALA A 330 -14.87 -15.62 1.28
CA ALA A 330 -16.28 -15.64 1.67
C ALA A 330 -16.50 -15.07 3.09
N TRP A 331 -15.62 -15.40 4.03
CA TRP A 331 -15.70 -14.86 5.38
C TRP A 331 -15.45 -13.35 5.40
N LEU A 332 -14.45 -12.83 4.68
CA LEU A 332 -14.16 -11.40 4.59
C LEU A 332 -15.33 -10.62 4.00
N LYS A 333 -16.00 -11.13 2.97
CA LYS A 333 -17.19 -10.47 2.39
C LYS A 333 -18.35 -10.36 3.38
N ALA A 334 -18.48 -11.33 4.31
CA ALA A 334 -19.59 -11.40 5.25
C ALA A 334 -19.32 -10.70 6.60
N ASN A 335 -18.08 -10.40 6.92
CA ASN A 335 -17.68 -9.93 8.25
C ASN A 335 -16.92 -8.61 8.21
N SER A 336 -16.64 -8.06 9.39
CA SER A 336 -15.75 -6.94 9.60
C SER A 336 -14.52 -7.34 10.39
N VAL A 337 -13.43 -6.59 10.24
CA VAL A 337 -12.17 -6.81 10.94
C VAL A 337 -11.78 -5.52 11.66
N ASP A 338 -11.47 -5.63 12.95
CA ASP A 338 -10.85 -4.54 13.70
C ASP A 338 -9.37 -4.46 13.33
N SER A 339 -8.91 -3.29 12.94
CA SER A 339 -7.57 -3.08 12.42
C SER A 339 -7.00 -1.72 12.86
N PRO A 340 -5.70 -1.46 12.65
CA PRO A 340 -5.12 -0.16 12.96
C PRO A 340 -5.72 0.99 12.14
N ILE A 341 -6.34 0.70 11.00
CA ILE A 341 -7.02 1.71 10.17
C ILE A 341 -8.52 1.84 10.50
N GLY A 342 -8.97 1.25 11.59
CA GLY A 342 -10.36 1.20 12.03
C GLY A 342 -11.00 -0.16 11.83
N THR A 343 -12.30 -0.26 12.11
CA THR A 343 -13.09 -1.44 11.76
C THR A 343 -13.39 -1.41 10.27
N ILE A 344 -12.81 -2.34 9.54
CA ILE A 344 -12.93 -2.44 8.07
C ILE A 344 -13.92 -3.52 7.66
N SER A 345 -14.63 -3.28 6.58
CA SER A 345 -15.51 -4.25 5.91
C SER A 345 -15.58 -3.94 4.42
N TRP A 346 -15.93 -4.94 3.65
CA TRP A 346 -15.87 -4.86 2.20
C TRP A 346 -17.26 -4.94 1.56
N ASN A 347 -17.40 -4.31 0.39
CA ASN A 347 -18.53 -4.53 -0.49
C ASN A 347 -18.33 -5.85 -1.28
N GLU A 348 -19.27 -6.16 -2.17
CA GLU A 348 -19.21 -7.39 -2.97
C GLU A 348 -18.00 -7.43 -3.91
N GLN A 349 -17.50 -6.28 -4.35
CA GLN A 349 -16.33 -6.13 -5.21
C GLN A 349 -15.00 -6.23 -4.45
N GLY A 350 -15.02 -6.32 -3.10
CA GLY A 350 -13.80 -6.36 -2.28
C GLY A 350 -13.20 -4.97 -1.98
N ASP A 351 -13.92 -3.88 -2.30
CA ASP A 351 -13.52 -2.53 -1.90
C ASP A 351 -13.99 -2.22 -0.48
N LEU A 352 -13.22 -1.39 0.24
CA LEU A 352 -13.65 -0.92 1.56
C LEU A 352 -14.95 -0.12 1.47
N LYS A 353 -15.90 -0.41 2.36
CA LYS A 353 -17.17 0.35 2.46
C LYS A 353 -16.96 1.78 2.92
N ALA A 354 -15.90 2.05 3.67
CA ALA A 354 -15.54 3.39 4.12
C ALA A 354 -14.02 3.53 4.21
N PHE A 355 -13.52 4.65 3.73
CA PHE A 355 -12.14 5.08 3.88
C PHE A 355 -12.06 6.60 3.72
N ASN A 356 -11.16 7.24 4.45
CA ASN A 356 -10.98 8.69 4.39
C ASN A 356 -9.56 9.06 3.95
N PHE A 357 -9.51 10.07 3.08
CA PHE A 357 -8.27 10.75 2.73
C PHE A 357 -8.32 12.17 3.31
N ASP A 358 -7.23 12.57 3.94
CA ASP A 358 -7.02 13.91 4.45
C ASP A 358 -6.05 14.68 3.56
N VAL A 359 -6.14 16.01 3.57
CA VAL A 359 -5.18 16.85 2.87
C VAL A 359 -4.10 17.31 3.86
N TYR A 360 -2.86 17.08 3.49
CA TYR A 360 -1.68 17.47 4.25
C TYR A 360 -0.87 18.52 3.51
N THR A 361 -0.24 19.41 4.27
CA THR A 361 0.87 20.24 3.80
C THR A 361 2.16 19.48 4.07
N TRP A 362 2.97 19.32 3.05
CA TRP A 362 4.29 18.71 3.11
C TRP A 362 5.37 19.78 3.30
N HIS A 363 6.37 19.47 4.11
CA HIS A 363 7.41 20.41 4.50
C HIS A 363 8.80 19.95 4.03
N LYS A 364 9.70 20.90 3.85
CA LYS A 364 11.08 20.63 3.40
C LYS A 364 11.92 19.83 4.37
N ASP A 365 11.52 19.72 5.62
CA ASP A 365 12.14 18.83 6.62
C ASP A 365 11.61 17.39 6.57
N GLY A 366 10.71 17.09 5.62
CA GLY A 366 10.08 15.78 5.46
C GLY A 366 8.88 15.55 6.38
N SER A 367 8.52 16.52 7.21
CA SER A 367 7.32 16.44 8.03
C SER A 367 6.06 16.77 7.23
N LYS A 368 4.91 16.39 7.75
CA LYS A 368 3.59 16.72 7.21
C LYS A 368 2.69 17.26 8.32
N SER A 369 1.79 18.17 7.96
CA SER A 369 0.76 18.70 8.86
C SER A 369 -0.58 18.75 8.15
N ILE A 370 -1.70 18.62 8.90
CA ILE A 370 -3.04 18.78 8.31
C ILE A 370 -3.16 20.14 7.67
N ALA A 371 -3.54 20.18 6.40
CA ALA A 371 -3.74 21.42 5.65
C ALA A 371 -4.97 22.16 6.16
N LYS A 372 -4.90 23.50 6.22
CA LYS A 372 -5.96 24.37 6.78
C LYS A 372 -6.68 25.16 5.69
#